data_af77158be62e40238535d0013d915019
#
_entry.id   af77158be62e40238535d0013d915019
#
_cell.length_a   1.000
_cell.length_b   1.000
_cell.length_c   1.000
_cell.angle_alpha   90.00
_cell.angle_beta   90.00
_cell.angle_gamma   90.00
#
_symmetry.space_group_name_H-M   'P 1'
#
loop_
_entity.id
_entity.type
_entity.pdbx_description
1 polymer ?
#
loop_
_entity_poly.entity_id
_entity_poly.type
_entity_poly.pdbx_seq_one_letter_code
_entity_poly.pdbx_strand_id
1 'polypeptide(L)'
;NRLFSSPIRGDGSEKWVDFVAEFWHCKCVCERSERAFINKYQRWCRKHGYNFSETKAQTIHAVASGHIGVMPKSETTKLLVEQAVAQLRATSAALAALKHEMQTLASQLPEYPVVMDMFGVGPTLGPQLIAEIGDVRRFYSKKALVAYAGLDAPPNDSGDMTGRHKSMSKVGASSLRRTLFLVMSVYLQNAPLAEPVYQFMDKKRAEGKPYRVYMMASANKFLRIYYTTCLLYTSPSPRD
;
A
#
# COMPACT_ATOMS: atom_id res chain seq x y z
N ASN A 1 -14.65 -9.09 -6.38
CA ASN A 1 -14.74 -10.49 -6.79
C ASN A 1 -13.79 -11.34 -5.96
N ARG A 2 -14.32 -12.25 -5.11
CA ARG A 2 -13.53 -13.07 -4.16
C ARG A 2 -12.63 -14.12 -4.83
N LEU A 3 -12.80 -14.36 -6.13
CA LEU A 3 -12.00 -15.31 -6.89
C LEU A 3 -10.64 -14.74 -7.35
N PHE A 4 -10.51 -13.43 -7.31
CA PHE A 4 -9.29 -12.71 -7.70
C PHE A 4 -8.96 -11.66 -6.63
N SER A 5 -7.80 -11.76 -6.03
CA SER A 5 -7.40 -10.95 -4.87
C SER A 5 -6.98 -9.52 -5.20
N SER A 6 -6.55 -9.29 -6.43
CA SER A 6 -6.06 -7.97 -6.88
C SER A 6 -6.26 -7.84 -8.39
N PRO A 7 -6.58 -6.64 -8.91
CA PRO A 7 -6.60 -6.38 -10.35
C PRO A 7 -5.21 -6.53 -10.97
N ILE A 8 -4.20 -6.00 -10.29
CA ILE A 8 -2.80 -6.07 -10.71
C ILE A 8 -2.02 -6.78 -9.62
N ARG A 9 -1.28 -7.82 -9.99
CA ARG A 9 -0.36 -8.51 -9.09
C ARG A 9 0.99 -7.78 -9.05
N GLY A 10 1.81 -8.09 -8.04
CA GLY A 10 3.17 -7.59 -7.94
C GLY A 10 4.09 -8.01 -9.10
N ASP A 11 3.71 -9.06 -9.86
CA ASP A 11 4.35 -9.51 -11.09
C ASP A 11 3.88 -8.74 -12.34
N GLY A 12 3.02 -7.72 -12.18
CA GLY A 12 2.44 -6.94 -13.28
C GLY A 12 1.30 -7.63 -14.02
N SER A 13 0.89 -8.83 -13.62
CA SER A 13 -0.18 -9.54 -14.33
C SER A 13 -1.55 -8.96 -14.01
N GLU A 14 -2.35 -8.70 -15.05
CA GLU A 14 -3.72 -8.18 -14.98
C GLU A 14 -4.76 -9.28 -15.20
N LYS A 15 -4.47 -10.51 -14.81
CA LYS A 15 -5.27 -11.70 -15.16
C LYS A 15 -6.77 -11.53 -14.94
N TRP A 16 -7.20 -10.89 -13.85
CA TRP A 16 -8.62 -10.73 -13.63
C TRP A 16 -9.24 -9.60 -14.46
N VAL A 17 -8.47 -8.57 -14.78
CA VAL A 17 -8.92 -7.46 -15.66
C VAL A 17 -9.12 -8.00 -17.07
N ASP A 18 -8.16 -8.78 -17.57
CA ASP A 18 -8.25 -9.46 -18.87
C ASP A 18 -9.39 -10.49 -18.88
N PHE A 19 -9.60 -11.19 -17.76
CA PHE A 19 -10.74 -12.09 -17.61
C PHE A 19 -12.07 -11.36 -17.74
N VAL A 20 -12.24 -10.23 -17.06
CA VAL A 20 -13.45 -9.42 -17.14
C VAL A 20 -13.64 -8.82 -18.52
N ALA A 21 -12.58 -8.43 -19.21
CA ALA A 21 -12.65 -7.95 -20.59
C ALA A 21 -13.18 -9.02 -21.56
N GLU A 22 -12.73 -10.27 -21.43
CA GLU A 22 -13.20 -11.39 -22.29
C GLU A 22 -14.57 -11.95 -21.84
N PHE A 23 -14.75 -12.11 -20.51
CA PHE A 23 -15.94 -12.70 -19.91
C PHE A 23 -16.74 -11.63 -19.14
N TRP A 24 -17.15 -10.59 -19.85
CA TRP A 24 -17.75 -9.37 -19.30
C TRP A 24 -19.12 -9.55 -18.61
N HIS A 25 -19.76 -10.71 -18.75
CA HIS A 25 -21.03 -11.03 -18.11
C HIS A 25 -21.04 -12.49 -17.62
N CYS A 26 -21.77 -12.79 -16.54
CA CYS A 26 -21.85 -14.16 -16.01
C CYS A 26 -22.32 -15.18 -17.07
N LYS A 27 -23.27 -14.79 -17.92
CA LYS A 27 -23.73 -15.63 -19.05
C LYS A 27 -22.63 -15.95 -20.06
N CYS A 28 -21.56 -15.15 -20.19
CA CYS A 28 -20.42 -15.51 -21.03
C CYS A 28 -19.68 -16.75 -20.52
N VAL A 29 -19.87 -17.07 -19.25
CA VAL A 29 -19.31 -18.23 -18.55
C VAL A 29 -20.30 -19.40 -18.53
N CYS A 30 -21.55 -19.18 -18.07
CA CYS A 30 -22.50 -20.23 -17.76
C CYS A 30 -23.53 -20.57 -18.88
N GLU A 31 -23.59 -19.81 -19.99
CA GLU A 31 -24.46 -20.18 -21.13
C GLU A 31 -24.02 -21.48 -21.83
N ARG A 32 -22.77 -21.90 -21.66
CA ARG A 32 -22.23 -23.12 -22.21
C ARG A 32 -22.05 -24.15 -21.10
N SER A 33 -21.96 -25.43 -21.50
CA SER A 33 -21.64 -26.51 -20.56
C SER A 33 -20.30 -26.21 -19.86
N GLU A 34 -20.15 -26.71 -18.64
CA GLU A 34 -18.93 -26.58 -17.84
C GLU A 34 -17.69 -26.99 -18.64
N ARG A 35 -17.74 -28.12 -19.32
CA ARG A 35 -16.64 -28.63 -20.15
C ARG A 35 -16.28 -27.69 -21.30
N ALA A 36 -17.27 -27.08 -21.94
CA ALA A 36 -17.05 -26.11 -23.02
C ALA A 36 -16.41 -24.82 -22.48
N PHE A 37 -16.82 -24.38 -21.29
CA PHE A 37 -16.19 -23.25 -20.62
C PHE A 37 -14.75 -23.55 -20.21
N ILE A 38 -14.48 -24.71 -19.61
CA ILE A 38 -13.11 -25.14 -19.22
C ILE A 38 -12.18 -25.07 -20.44
N ASN A 39 -12.60 -25.63 -21.57
CA ASN A 39 -11.82 -25.59 -22.82
C ASN A 39 -11.60 -24.16 -23.34
N LYS A 40 -12.62 -23.30 -23.25
CA LYS A 40 -12.50 -21.88 -23.62
C LYS A 40 -11.53 -21.14 -22.68
N TYR A 41 -11.64 -21.36 -21.37
CA TYR A 41 -10.79 -20.75 -20.36
C TYR A 41 -9.33 -21.22 -20.51
N GLN A 42 -9.10 -22.49 -20.81
CA GLN A 42 -7.75 -23.02 -21.06
C GLN A 42 -7.09 -22.33 -22.27
N ARG A 43 -7.84 -22.21 -23.39
CA ARG A 43 -7.35 -21.49 -24.59
C ARG A 43 -7.06 -20.03 -24.29
N TRP A 44 -7.95 -19.39 -23.52
CA TRP A 44 -7.75 -18.00 -23.08
C TRP A 44 -6.50 -17.85 -22.19
N CYS A 45 -6.30 -18.73 -21.21
CA CYS A 45 -5.09 -18.73 -20.38
C CYS A 45 -3.83 -18.89 -21.22
N ARG A 46 -3.83 -19.82 -22.19
CA ARG A 46 -2.70 -20.05 -23.09
C ARG A 46 -2.40 -18.81 -23.95
N LYS A 47 -3.43 -18.18 -24.50
CA LYS A 47 -3.30 -16.97 -25.32
C LYS A 47 -2.65 -15.80 -24.55
N HIS A 48 -2.95 -15.68 -23.26
CA HIS A 48 -2.47 -14.58 -22.41
C HIS A 48 -1.26 -14.97 -21.54
N GLY A 49 -0.68 -16.15 -21.72
CA GLY A 49 0.45 -16.61 -20.88
C GLY A 49 0.11 -16.88 -19.41
N TYR A 50 -1.16 -17.13 -19.08
CA TYR A 50 -1.59 -17.38 -17.72
C TYR A 50 -1.60 -18.86 -17.37
N ASN A 51 -1.24 -19.16 -16.11
CA ASN A 51 -1.37 -20.54 -15.60
C ASN A 51 -2.84 -20.96 -15.59
N PHE A 52 -3.10 -22.10 -16.22
CA PHE A 52 -4.41 -22.75 -16.22
C PHE A 52 -4.59 -23.63 -14.97
N SER A 53 -5.79 -23.63 -14.44
CA SER A 53 -6.24 -24.57 -13.39
C SER A 53 -7.68 -24.97 -13.69
N GLU A 54 -7.90 -26.28 -13.86
CA GLU A 54 -9.22 -26.84 -14.13
C GLU A 54 -10.16 -26.63 -12.96
N THR A 55 -9.71 -26.90 -11.73
CA THR A 55 -10.49 -26.66 -10.51
C THR A 55 -10.95 -25.21 -10.37
N LYS A 56 -10.08 -24.26 -10.75
CA LYS A 56 -10.45 -22.84 -10.78
C LYS A 56 -11.49 -22.54 -11.85
N ALA A 57 -11.39 -23.15 -13.04
CA ALA A 57 -12.38 -23.00 -14.10
C ALA A 57 -13.75 -23.56 -13.68
N GLN A 58 -13.79 -24.72 -13.06
CA GLN A 58 -15.01 -25.32 -12.49
C GLN A 58 -15.64 -24.40 -11.44
N THR A 59 -14.84 -23.89 -10.50
CA THR A 59 -15.30 -22.93 -9.48
C THR A 59 -15.89 -21.66 -10.11
N ILE A 60 -15.24 -21.11 -11.13
CA ILE A 60 -15.74 -19.92 -11.85
C ILE A 60 -17.08 -20.23 -12.52
N HIS A 61 -17.22 -21.37 -13.18
CA HIS A 61 -18.46 -21.79 -13.83
C HIS A 61 -19.60 -21.99 -12.82
N ALA A 62 -19.34 -22.71 -11.73
CA ALA A 62 -20.32 -22.95 -10.66
C ALA A 62 -20.81 -21.64 -10.02
N VAL A 63 -19.88 -20.72 -9.70
CA VAL A 63 -20.22 -19.40 -9.15
C VAL A 63 -21.02 -18.58 -10.15
N ALA A 64 -20.65 -18.57 -11.44
CA ALA A 64 -21.38 -17.84 -12.46
C ALA A 64 -22.81 -18.39 -12.69
N SER A 65 -22.97 -19.71 -12.61
CA SER A 65 -24.28 -20.38 -12.75
C SER A 65 -25.23 -20.09 -11.58
N GLY A 66 -24.69 -19.86 -10.38
CA GLY A 66 -25.45 -19.48 -9.20
C GLY A 66 -25.73 -17.98 -9.08
N HIS A 67 -25.19 -17.16 -9.98
CA HIS A 67 -25.39 -15.70 -9.92
C HIS A 67 -26.52 -15.22 -10.82
N ILE A 68 -27.39 -14.40 -10.24
CA ILE A 68 -28.37 -13.61 -11.00
C ILE A 68 -27.66 -12.34 -11.45
N GLY A 69 -27.57 -12.12 -12.75
CA GLY A 69 -26.98 -10.89 -13.31
C GLY A 69 -27.84 -9.67 -12.95
N VAL A 70 -27.24 -8.67 -12.33
CA VAL A 70 -27.90 -7.40 -12.00
C VAL A 70 -28.30 -6.63 -13.28
N MET A 71 -27.49 -6.75 -14.33
CA MET A 71 -27.75 -6.14 -15.63
C MET A 71 -27.97 -7.22 -16.69
N PRO A 72 -28.78 -6.95 -17.73
CA PRO A 72 -28.98 -7.89 -18.81
C PRO A 72 -27.69 -8.04 -19.65
N LYS A 73 -27.51 -9.20 -20.28
CA LYS A 73 -26.47 -9.39 -21.28
C LYS A 73 -26.86 -8.66 -22.57
N SER A 74 -26.39 -7.43 -22.72
CA SER A 74 -26.68 -6.54 -23.85
C SER A 74 -25.42 -5.84 -24.33
N GLU A 75 -25.43 -5.29 -25.53
CA GLU A 75 -24.31 -4.50 -26.06
C GLU A 75 -24.03 -3.26 -25.18
N THR A 76 -25.06 -2.66 -24.59
CA THR A 76 -24.88 -1.55 -23.63
C THR A 76 -24.12 -1.99 -22.40
N THR A 77 -24.45 -3.13 -21.81
CA THR A 77 -23.72 -3.68 -20.65
C THR A 77 -22.28 -4.02 -21.02
N LYS A 78 -22.07 -4.58 -22.22
CA LYS A 78 -20.71 -4.86 -22.73
C LYS A 78 -19.89 -3.57 -22.87
N LEU A 79 -20.45 -2.54 -23.49
CA LEU A 79 -19.80 -1.25 -23.64
C LEU A 79 -19.42 -0.64 -22.27
N LEU A 80 -20.32 -0.69 -21.28
CA LEU A 80 -20.02 -0.20 -19.93
C LEU A 80 -18.83 -0.93 -19.29
N VAL A 81 -18.76 -2.27 -19.42
CA VAL A 81 -17.65 -3.05 -18.90
C VAL A 81 -16.35 -2.74 -19.66
N GLU A 82 -16.39 -2.63 -20.98
CA GLU A 82 -15.23 -2.28 -21.83
C GLU A 82 -14.68 -0.90 -21.44
N GLN A 83 -15.55 0.10 -21.24
CA GLN A 83 -15.13 1.43 -20.79
C GLN A 83 -14.54 1.42 -19.38
N ALA A 84 -15.16 0.67 -18.44
CA ALA A 84 -14.62 0.53 -17.09
C ALA A 84 -13.23 -0.13 -17.09
N VAL A 85 -13.03 -1.17 -17.90
CA VAL A 85 -11.73 -1.84 -18.06
C VAL A 85 -10.70 -0.91 -18.68
N ALA A 86 -11.07 -0.17 -19.73
CA ALA A 86 -10.19 0.80 -20.37
C ALA A 86 -9.74 1.90 -19.41
N GLN A 87 -10.67 2.45 -18.63
CA GLN A 87 -10.37 3.47 -17.62
C GLN A 87 -9.46 2.91 -16.51
N LEU A 88 -9.72 1.70 -16.03
CA LEU A 88 -8.87 1.04 -15.03
C LEU A 88 -7.43 0.87 -15.56
N ARG A 89 -7.26 0.39 -16.79
CA ARG A 89 -5.94 0.23 -17.42
C ARG A 89 -5.22 1.57 -17.57
N ALA A 90 -5.90 2.59 -18.08
CA ALA A 90 -5.31 3.92 -18.24
C ALA A 90 -4.85 4.50 -16.90
N THR A 91 -5.69 4.38 -15.85
CA THR A 91 -5.36 4.86 -14.51
C THR A 91 -4.19 4.07 -13.90
N SER A 92 -4.17 2.75 -14.08
CA SER A 92 -3.09 1.89 -13.60
C SER A 92 -1.76 2.22 -14.29
N ALA A 93 -1.77 2.43 -15.61
CA ALA A 93 -0.59 2.83 -16.35
C ALA A 93 -0.06 4.20 -15.91
N ALA A 94 -0.95 5.19 -15.75
CA ALA A 94 -0.58 6.52 -15.25
C ALA A 94 0.03 6.43 -13.84
N LEU A 95 -0.56 5.63 -12.95
CA LEU A 95 -0.02 5.42 -11.60
C LEU A 95 1.36 4.77 -11.62
N ALA A 96 1.57 3.78 -12.50
CA ALA A 96 2.88 3.12 -12.65
C ALA A 96 3.94 4.11 -13.15
N ALA A 97 3.61 4.93 -14.15
CA ALA A 97 4.50 5.97 -14.68
C ALA A 97 4.86 7.00 -13.60
N LEU A 98 3.88 7.50 -12.85
CA LEU A 98 4.12 8.46 -11.75
C LEU A 98 4.99 7.87 -10.64
N LYS A 99 4.79 6.61 -10.27
CA LYS A 99 5.63 5.92 -9.29
C LYS A 99 7.07 5.78 -9.77
N HIS A 100 7.25 5.44 -11.04
CA HIS A 100 8.58 5.33 -11.64
C HIS A 100 9.30 6.68 -11.64
N GLU A 101 8.63 7.74 -12.08
CA GLU A 101 9.19 9.10 -12.08
C GLU A 101 9.54 9.57 -10.66
N MET A 102 8.65 9.35 -9.70
CA MET A 102 8.90 9.68 -8.30
C MET A 102 10.13 8.94 -7.74
N GLN A 103 10.32 7.66 -8.11
CA GLN A 103 11.50 6.89 -7.73
C GLN A 103 12.76 7.43 -8.39
N THR A 104 12.70 7.79 -9.67
CA THR A 104 13.82 8.36 -10.42
C THR A 104 14.27 9.69 -9.80
N LEU A 105 13.33 10.59 -9.49
CA LEU A 105 13.63 11.86 -8.83
C LEU A 105 14.20 11.64 -7.41
N ALA A 106 13.59 10.77 -6.63
CA ALA A 106 14.06 10.47 -5.29
C ALA A 106 15.48 9.90 -5.28
N SER A 107 15.83 9.05 -6.26
CA SER A 107 17.17 8.43 -6.35
C SER A 107 18.32 9.42 -6.56
N GLN A 108 18.00 10.65 -6.98
CA GLN A 108 18.98 11.74 -7.14
C GLN A 108 19.29 12.47 -5.82
N LEU A 109 18.52 12.22 -4.78
CA LEU A 109 18.67 12.90 -3.49
C LEU A 109 19.70 12.17 -2.60
N PRO A 110 20.56 12.89 -1.88
CA PRO A 110 21.63 12.30 -1.08
C PRO A 110 21.13 11.38 0.04
N GLU A 111 19.95 11.64 0.57
CA GLU A 111 19.33 10.80 1.60
C GLU A 111 18.71 9.50 1.08
N TYR A 112 18.53 9.37 -0.23
CA TYR A 112 17.85 8.21 -0.83
C TYR A 112 18.45 6.86 -0.41
N PRO A 113 19.78 6.61 -0.54
CA PRO A 113 20.36 5.35 -0.16
C PRO A 113 20.10 4.98 1.30
N VAL A 114 20.21 5.96 2.17
CA VAL A 114 20.01 5.81 3.61
C VAL A 114 18.56 5.50 3.97
N VAL A 115 17.63 6.16 3.30
CA VAL A 115 16.19 5.92 3.49
C VAL A 115 15.80 4.54 2.98
N MET A 116 16.38 4.12 1.85
CA MET A 116 16.11 2.79 1.26
C MET A 116 16.69 1.64 2.09
N ASP A 117 17.73 1.88 2.88
CA ASP A 117 18.31 0.90 3.80
C ASP A 117 17.48 0.73 5.09
N MET A 118 16.54 1.62 5.36
CA MET A 118 15.67 1.49 6.52
C MET A 118 14.69 0.34 6.36
N PHE A 119 14.59 -0.52 7.37
CA PHE A 119 13.64 -1.63 7.35
C PHE A 119 12.20 -1.13 7.14
N GLY A 120 11.45 -1.88 6.36
CA GLY A 120 10.04 -1.56 6.06
C GLY A 120 9.85 -0.45 5.01
N VAL A 121 10.93 0.12 4.51
CA VAL A 121 10.93 1.16 3.48
C VAL A 121 11.36 0.52 2.15
N GLY A 122 10.41 0.29 1.28
CA GLY A 122 10.68 -0.27 -0.05
C GLY A 122 10.62 0.80 -1.16
N PRO A 123 10.78 0.38 -2.43
CA PRO A 123 10.85 1.31 -3.58
C PRO A 123 9.59 2.15 -3.82
N THR A 124 8.50 1.86 -3.15
CA THR A 124 7.28 2.69 -3.16
C THR A 124 7.23 3.64 -1.97
N LEU A 125 7.50 3.14 -0.75
CA LEU A 125 7.36 3.93 0.47
C LEU A 125 8.56 4.86 0.72
N GLY A 126 9.76 4.51 0.24
CA GLY A 126 10.96 5.34 0.37
C GLY A 126 10.82 6.69 -0.34
N PRO A 127 10.61 6.70 -1.66
CA PRO A 127 10.36 7.93 -2.41
C PRO A 127 9.18 8.73 -1.86
N GLN A 128 8.13 8.06 -1.38
CA GLN A 128 6.97 8.72 -0.79
C GLN A 128 7.32 9.42 0.53
N LEU A 129 8.09 8.77 1.42
CA LEU A 129 8.59 9.39 2.65
C LEU A 129 9.46 10.61 2.36
N ILE A 130 10.38 10.49 1.40
CA ILE A 130 11.25 11.59 0.97
C ILE A 130 10.42 12.76 0.45
N ALA A 131 9.46 12.49 -0.43
CA ALA A 131 8.60 13.55 -0.99
C ALA A 131 7.74 14.25 0.08
N GLU A 132 7.23 13.52 1.06
CA GLU A 132 6.36 14.07 2.10
C GLU A 132 7.13 14.82 3.20
N ILE A 133 8.34 14.34 3.53
CA ILE A 133 9.20 14.98 4.53
C ILE A 133 10.01 16.12 3.91
N GLY A 134 10.50 15.94 2.68
CA GLY A 134 11.46 16.87 2.06
C GLY A 134 12.78 16.87 2.81
N ASP A 135 13.53 17.99 2.71
CA ASP A 135 14.80 18.16 3.42
C ASP A 135 14.59 18.15 4.95
N VAL A 136 15.21 17.20 5.63
CA VAL A 136 15.12 17.09 7.10
C VAL A 136 15.67 18.31 7.83
N ARG A 137 16.59 19.08 7.21
CA ARG A 137 17.18 20.30 7.79
C ARG A 137 16.19 21.44 7.96
N ARG A 138 15.05 21.41 7.26
CA ARG A 138 13.96 22.36 7.48
C ARG A 138 13.31 22.26 8.86
N PHE A 139 13.53 21.13 9.55
CA PHE A 139 13.02 20.93 10.90
C PHE A 139 14.13 21.20 11.91
N TYR A 140 13.91 22.13 12.83
CA TYR A 140 14.89 22.46 13.87
C TYR A 140 15.16 21.33 14.87
N SER A 141 14.34 20.28 14.90
CA SER A 141 14.52 19.10 15.74
C SER A 141 13.69 17.90 15.29
N LYS A 142 14.08 16.71 15.76
CA LYS A 142 13.29 15.49 15.59
C LYS A 142 11.87 15.60 16.16
N LYS A 143 11.65 16.45 17.19
CA LYS A 143 10.31 16.72 17.74
C LYS A 143 9.45 17.52 16.75
N ALA A 144 10.06 18.48 16.05
CA ALA A 144 9.37 19.27 15.02
C ALA A 144 8.88 18.40 13.86
N LEU A 145 9.68 17.42 13.40
CA LEU A 145 9.24 16.45 12.39
C LEU A 145 8.08 15.57 12.89
N VAL A 146 8.13 15.12 14.15
CA VAL A 146 7.03 14.35 14.76
C VAL A 146 5.75 15.19 14.86
N ALA A 147 5.85 16.47 15.23
CA ALA A 147 4.72 17.39 15.25
C ALA A 147 4.18 17.67 13.85
N TYR A 148 5.07 17.84 12.86
CA TYR A 148 4.67 17.97 11.44
C TYR A 148 3.86 16.77 10.95
N ALA A 149 4.21 15.55 11.37
CA ALA A 149 3.42 14.35 11.10
C ALA A 149 2.12 14.29 11.95
N GLY A 150 1.95 15.16 12.95
CA GLY A 150 0.83 15.16 13.90
C GLY A 150 0.80 13.91 14.79
N LEU A 151 1.98 13.37 15.10
CA LEU A 151 2.19 12.23 16.00
C LEU A 151 2.62 12.67 17.40
N ASP A 152 2.71 13.96 17.63
CA ASP A 152 2.95 14.56 18.94
C ASP A 152 1.70 14.42 19.83
N ALA A 153 1.92 14.39 21.12
CA ALA A 153 0.85 14.48 22.12
C ALA A 153 1.00 15.85 22.82
N PRO A 154 0.24 16.85 22.39
CA PRO A 154 0.31 18.16 23.03
C PRO A 154 -0.07 18.05 24.51
N PRO A 155 0.46 18.92 25.37
CA PRO A 155 0.02 19.00 26.74
C PRO A 155 -1.49 19.29 26.77
N ASN A 156 -2.22 18.48 27.49
CA ASN A 156 -3.66 18.68 27.71
C ASN A 156 -3.84 19.21 29.14
N ASP A 157 -3.16 20.30 29.40
CA ASP A 157 -3.14 20.92 30.72
C ASP A 157 -4.08 22.13 30.68
N SER A 158 -5.11 22.13 31.50
CA SER A 158 -6.05 23.24 31.68
C SER A 158 -6.03 23.63 33.15
N GLY A 159 -5.35 24.73 33.44
CA GLY A 159 -5.18 25.19 34.85
C GLY A 159 -4.42 24.15 35.69
N ASP A 160 -4.94 23.82 36.87
CA ASP A 160 -4.35 22.84 37.81
C ASP A 160 -4.59 21.38 37.44
N MET A 161 -5.30 21.10 36.32
CA MET A 161 -5.58 19.73 35.86
C MET A 161 -4.58 19.26 34.81
N THR A 162 -3.71 18.31 35.17
CA THR A 162 -2.89 17.55 34.23
C THR A 162 -3.66 16.36 33.69
N GLY A 163 -3.99 16.38 32.39
CA GLY A 163 -4.71 15.30 31.74
C GLY A 163 -3.89 13.99 31.68
N ARG A 164 -4.39 12.92 32.32
CA ARG A 164 -3.73 11.60 32.36
C ARG A 164 -3.67 10.90 31.01
N HIS A 165 -4.56 11.22 30.07
CA HIS A 165 -4.61 10.63 28.73
C HIS A 165 -4.32 11.68 27.67
N LYS A 166 -3.13 11.57 27.05
CA LYS A 166 -2.71 12.44 25.95
C LYS A 166 -2.97 11.72 24.62
N SER A 167 -3.93 12.23 23.82
CA SER A 167 -4.12 11.78 22.45
C SER A 167 -3.14 12.49 21.52
N MET A 168 -2.80 11.87 20.38
CA MET A 168 -1.99 12.54 19.36
C MET A 168 -2.76 13.72 18.77
N SER A 169 -2.05 14.79 18.39
CA SER A 169 -2.63 16.04 17.90
C SER A 169 -3.44 15.85 16.61
N LYS A 170 -2.99 14.95 15.73
CA LYS A 170 -3.49 14.77 14.35
C LYS A 170 -3.44 16.05 13.49
N VAL A 171 -2.86 17.11 14.02
CA VAL A 171 -2.63 18.37 13.31
C VAL A 171 -1.33 18.22 12.53
N GLY A 172 -1.38 18.35 11.18
CA GLY A 172 -0.22 18.22 10.32
C GLY A 172 -0.45 17.26 9.14
N ALA A 173 0.62 16.76 8.52
CA ALA A 173 0.62 15.99 7.29
C ALA A 173 -0.07 14.61 7.46
N SER A 174 -1.34 14.52 7.02
CA SER A 174 -2.10 13.26 7.10
C SER A 174 -1.59 12.19 6.15
N SER A 175 -1.05 12.58 4.99
CA SER A 175 -0.38 11.69 4.03
C SER A 175 0.83 11.01 4.67
N LEU A 176 1.70 11.78 5.32
CA LEU A 176 2.86 11.24 6.03
C LEU A 176 2.45 10.24 7.13
N ARG A 177 1.40 10.55 7.91
CA ARG A 177 0.89 9.58 8.89
C ARG A 177 0.42 8.28 8.25
N ARG A 178 -0.23 8.34 7.08
CA ARG A 178 -0.66 7.16 6.34
C ARG A 178 0.54 6.34 5.86
N THR A 179 1.54 6.98 5.29
CA THR A 179 2.77 6.34 4.82
C THR A 179 3.50 5.65 5.98
N LEU A 180 3.63 6.34 7.12
CA LEU A 180 4.21 5.76 8.33
C LEU A 180 3.41 4.58 8.87
N PHE A 181 2.08 4.62 8.79
CA PHE A 181 1.25 3.48 9.17
C PHE A 181 1.51 2.26 8.26
N LEU A 182 1.72 2.47 6.96
CA LEU A 182 2.08 1.40 6.04
C LEU A 182 3.45 0.82 6.36
N VAL A 183 4.46 1.66 6.64
CA VAL A 183 5.78 1.22 7.10
C VAL A 183 5.65 0.38 8.38
N MET A 184 4.90 0.85 9.38
CA MET A 184 4.67 0.09 10.61
C MET A 184 3.94 -1.23 10.36
N SER A 185 3.07 -1.30 9.35
CA SER A 185 2.41 -2.54 8.96
C SER A 185 3.41 -3.57 8.42
N VAL A 186 4.44 -3.13 7.69
CA VAL A 186 5.54 -4.00 7.23
C VAL A 186 6.34 -4.54 8.43
N TYR A 187 6.66 -3.68 9.41
CA TYR A 187 7.30 -4.13 10.66
C TYR A 187 6.48 -5.20 11.39
N LEU A 188 5.17 -4.99 11.49
CA LEU A 188 4.28 -5.93 12.18
C LEU A 188 4.17 -7.28 11.46
N GLN A 189 4.14 -7.26 10.12
CA GLN A 189 4.01 -8.48 9.31
C GLN A 189 5.29 -9.31 9.30
N ASN A 190 6.46 -8.67 9.27
CA ASN A 190 7.75 -9.35 9.13
C ASN A 190 8.44 -9.63 10.46
N ALA A 191 8.00 -9.00 11.55
CA ALA A 191 8.53 -9.18 12.90
C ALA A 191 10.09 -9.19 12.99
N PRO A 192 10.79 -8.14 12.50
CA PRO A 192 12.27 -8.12 12.47
C PRO A 192 12.82 -7.91 13.90
N LEU A 193 13.12 -9.00 14.60
CA LEU A 193 13.50 -9.00 16.02
C LEU A 193 14.73 -8.14 16.34
N ALA A 194 15.65 -7.99 15.39
CA ALA A 194 16.87 -7.16 15.55
C ALA A 194 16.59 -5.66 15.44
N GLU A 195 15.46 -5.25 14.85
CA GLU A 195 15.17 -3.86 14.56
C GLU A 195 14.68 -3.09 15.79
N PRO A 196 15.32 -1.95 16.15
CA PRO A 196 14.97 -1.18 17.34
C PRO A 196 13.51 -0.68 17.35
N VAL A 197 12.94 -0.41 16.17
CA VAL A 197 11.55 0.03 16.03
C VAL A 197 10.60 -1.12 16.33
N TYR A 198 10.90 -2.32 15.84
CA TYR A 198 10.09 -3.50 16.13
C TYR A 198 10.16 -3.90 17.61
N GLN A 199 11.36 -3.91 18.19
CA GLN A 199 11.54 -4.18 19.61
C GLN A 199 10.67 -3.23 20.48
N PHE A 200 10.64 -1.95 20.11
CA PHE A 200 9.79 -0.98 20.79
C PHE A 200 8.29 -1.26 20.56
N MET A 201 7.92 -1.63 19.34
CA MET A 201 6.54 -2.01 18.98
C MET A 201 6.08 -3.20 19.81
N ASP A 202 6.90 -4.24 19.88
CA ASP A 202 6.59 -5.47 20.59
C ASP A 202 6.49 -5.24 22.11
N LYS A 203 7.42 -4.44 22.67
CA LYS A 203 7.30 -3.98 24.06
C LYS A 203 5.95 -3.30 24.34
N LYS A 204 5.50 -2.41 23.45
CA LYS A 204 4.21 -1.72 23.61
C LYS A 204 3.01 -2.65 23.47
N ARG A 205 3.11 -3.69 22.65
CA ARG A 205 2.11 -4.78 22.57
C ARG A 205 2.06 -5.58 23.86
N ALA A 206 3.22 -5.97 24.40
CA ALA A 206 3.33 -6.69 25.66
C ALA A 206 2.79 -5.88 26.86
N GLU A 207 2.90 -4.53 26.81
CA GLU A 207 2.26 -3.62 27.77
C GLU A 207 0.72 -3.56 27.64
N GLY A 208 0.10 -4.32 26.73
CA GLY A 208 -1.35 -4.32 26.50
C GLY A 208 -1.88 -3.07 25.80
N LYS A 209 -1.05 -2.28 25.12
CA LYS A 209 -1.51 -1.08 24.43
C LYS A 209 -2.37 -1.45 23.22
N PRO A 210 -3.46 -0.70 22.93
CA PRO A 210 -4.30 -0.92 21.77
C PRO A 210 -3.52 -0.82 20.46
N TYR A 211 -3.96 -1.53 19.43
CA TYR A 211 -3.32 -1.62 18.09
C TYR A 211 -2.86 -0.27 17.53
N ARG A 212 -3.77 0.71 17.46
CA ARG A 212 -3.44 2.03 16.92
C ARG A 212 -2.43 2.80 17.76
N VAL A 213 -2.41 2.56 19.07
CA VAL A 213 -1.49 3.24 19.99
C VAL A 213 -0.08 2.76 19.79
N TYR A 214 0.16 1.43 19.79
CA TYR A 214 1.52 0.92 19.59
C TYR A 214 2.04 1.19 18.18
N MET A 215 1.18 1.13 17.15
CA MET A 215 1.57 1.48 15.77
C MET A 215 2.06 2.93 15.67
N MET A 216 1.29 3.88 16.19
CA MET A 216 1.65 5.31 16.10
C MET A 216 2.81 5.69 17.01
N ALA A 217 2.94 5.06 18.19
CA ALA A 217 4.12 5.22 19.03
C ALA A 217 5.40 4.73 18.34
N SER A 218 5.32 3.61 17.62
CA SER A 218 6.44 3.08 16.82
C SER A 218 6.76 3.96 15.62
N ALA A 219 5.75 4.52 14.96
CA ALA A 219 5.93 5.51 13.89
C ALA A 219 6.67 6.77 14.41
N ASN A 220 6.35 7.24 15.61
CA ASN A 220 7.07 8.34 16.25
C ASN A 220 8.55 7.97 16.47
N LYS A 221 8.83 6.74 16.97
CA LYS A 221 10.21 6.26 17.13
C LYS A 221 10.93 6.17 15.78
N PHE A 222 10.28 5.65 14.74
CA PHE A 222 10.81 5.58 13.38
C PHE A 222 11.19 6.97 12.84
N LEU A 223 10.31 7.97 12.94
CA LEU A 223 10.60 9.32 12.50
C LEU A 223 11.80 9.97 13.21
N ARG A 224 12.00 9.67 14.47
CA ARG A 224 13.16 10.16 15.21
C ARG A 224 14.47 9.54 14.71
N ILE A 225 14.45 8.26 14.34
CA ILE A 225 15.57 7.57 13.72
C ILE A 225 15.80 8.14 12.33
N TYR A 226 14.75 8.22 11.49
CA TYR A 226 14.78 8.81 10.16
C TYR A 226 15.46 10.18 10.16
N TYR A 227 14.99 11.10 11.03
CA TYR A 227 15.56 12.44 11.17
C TYR A 227 17.07 12.41 11.48
N THR A 228 17.47 11.63 12.47
CA THR A 228 18.87 11.58 12.91
C THR A 228 19.76 10.97 11.83
N THR A 229 19.31 9.90 11.19
CA THR A 229 20.06 9.18 10.16
C THR A 229 20.24 10.06 8.91
N CYS A 230 19.16 10.65 8.40
CA CYS A 230 19.24 11.55 7.24
C CYS A 230 20.11 12.78 7.55
N LEU A 231 19.98 13.38 8.74
CA LEU A 231 20.79 14.55 9.12
C LEU A 231 22.29 14.22 9.16
N LEU A 232 22.68 13.05 9.67
CA LEU A 232 24.08 12.65 9.73
C LEU A 232 24.68 12.42 8.34
N TYR A 233 23.93 11.85 7.42
CA TYR A 233 24.41 11.55 6.07
C TYR A 233 24.37 12.75 5.11
N THR A 234 23.56 13.77 5.40
CA THR A 234 23.47 14.97 4.56
C THR A 234 24.26 16.16 5.11
N SER A 235 24.82 16.03 6.31
CA SER A 235 25.72 17.06 6.86
C SER A 235 27.13 16.84 6.29
N PRO A 236 27.81 17.91 5.84
CA PRO A 236 29.21 17.80 5.45
C PRO A 236 30.04 17.28 6.63
N SER A 237 30.97 16.37 6.35
CA SER A 237 31.89 15.85 7.37
C SER A 237 32.69 17.01 7.95
N PRO A 238 32.89 17.07 9.28
CA PRO A 238 33.79 18.07 9.88
C PRO A 238 35.26 17.94 9.45
N ARG A 239 35.56 16.97 8.58
CA ARG A 239 36.94 16.67 8.07
C ARG A 239 37.08 16.98 6.58
N ASP A 240 36.03 17.44 5.91
CA ASP A 240 36.07 17.98 4.54
C ASP A 240 36.12 19.53 4.60
#